data_8bce79fe0ce0ca4c80bfdbb502389bb8
#
_entry.id   8bce79fe0ce0ca4c80bfdbb502389bb8
#
_cell.length_a   1.000
_cell.length_b   1.000
_cell.length_c   1.000
_cell.angle_alpha   90.00
_cell.angle_beta   90.00
_cell.angle_gamma   90.00
#
_symmetry.space_group_name_H-M   'P 1'
#
loop_
_entity.id
_entity.type
_entity.pdbx_description
1 polymer ?
#
loop_
_entity_poly.entity_id
_entity_poly.type
_entity_poly.pdbx_seq_one_letter_code
_entity_poly.pdbx_strand_id
1 'polypeptide(L)'
;MSSQPVPLPCRRLIALALLVAAAGAAAQQPPAPVEAAARQFVAARTQGLAGETSIEIGPLDPDNRLPPCAAAPVAFLPASTRAWGVFSVGIRCEAPAPWTVYLQARVKVVADYLVAARPLRAGQIIGPADLGARRGDLAALPDDLLTETSQAVGRHARHALAKDSPLQARMLRTPAAVRQGGEVTVVSRGAGFQVSNAGRALNTAAPGEAVKVRLPDNRVVTGTARADGTVELSP
;
A
#
# COMPACT_ATOMS: atom_id res chain seq x y z
N MET A 1 -85.71 56.50 45.10
CA MET A 1 -84.27 56.76 45.01
C MET A 1 -83.62 55.50 44.53
N SER A 2 -83.42 55.37 43.21
CA SER A 2 -82.97 54.15 42.53
C SER A 2 -81.54 54.35 42.08
N SER A 3 -80.64 53.56 42.58
CA SER A 3 -79.25 53.53 42.14
C SER A 3 -79.05 52.39 41.11
N GLN A 4 -78.75 52.75 39.88
CA GLN A 4 -78.44 51.81 38.84
C GLN A 4 -76.94 51.46 38.91
N PRO A 5 -76.56 50.19 38.68
CA PRO A 5 -75.14 49.81 38.55
C PRO A 5 -74.63 50.03 37.11
N VAL A 6 -73.42 50.55 37.01
CA VAL A 6 -72.66 50.79 35.77
C VAL A 6 -72.04 49.49 35.32
N PRO A 7 -72.12 49.08 34.03
CA PRO A 7 -71.42 47.89 33.53
C PRO A 7 -69.97 48.20 33.24
N LEU A 8 -69.07 47.33 33.74
CA LEU A 8 -67.66 47.31 33.46
C LEU A 8 -67.36 46.77 32.03
N PRO A 9 -66.44 47.39 31.30
CA PRO A 9 -66.07 46.90 29.94
C PRO A 9 -65.24 45.66 30.01
N CYS A 10 -65.69 44.71 29.22
CA CYS A 10 -65.03 43.42 28.98
C CYS A 10 -63.64 43.61 28.30
N ARG A 11 -62.57 43.49 29.06
CA ARG A 11 -61.21 43.61 28.61
C ARG A 11 -60.79 42.29 27.90
N ARG A 12 -60.89 42.26 26.56
CA ARG A 12 -60.41 41.17 25.72
C ARG A 12 -58.89 41.10 25.84
N LEU A 13 -58.40 40.10 26.55
CA LEU A 13 -57.00 39.71 26.55
C LEU A 13 -56.67 39.07 25.20
N ILE A 14 -56.04 39.80 24.33
CA ILE A 14 -55.42 39.25 23.10
C ILE A 14 -54.09 38.60 23.55
N ALA A 15 -54.11 37.29 23.71
CA ALA A 15 -52.87 36.48 23.86
C ALA A 15 -52.13 36.46 22.55
N LEU A 16 -51.12 37.29 22.41
CA LEU A 16 -50.18 37.26 21.29
C LEU A 16 -49.23 36.05 21.48
N ALA A 17 -49.52 34.94 20.82
CA ALA A 17 -48.65 33.78 20.77
C ALA A 17 -47.42 34.13 19.90
N LEU A 18 -46.28 34.46 20.51
CA LEU A 18 -44.99 34.52 19.84
C LEU A 18 -44.58 33.11 19.43
N LEU A 19 -44.77 32.73 18.16
CA LEU A 19 -44.10 31.62 17.53
C LEU A 19 -42.61 31.98 17.43
N VAL A 20 -41.77 31.50 18.35
CA VAL A 20 -40.32 31.49 18.20
C VAL A 20 -40.00 30.39 17.18
N ALA A 21 -39.85 30.78 15.92
CA ALA A 21 -39.26 29.94 14.91
C ALA A 21 -37.77 29.72 15.30
N ALA A 22 -37.48 28.63 15.99
CA ALA A 22 -36.12 28.16 16.15
C ALA A 22 -35.60 27.82 14.77
N ALA A 23 -34.87 28.75 14.15
CA ALA A 23 -34.06 28.49 13.00
C ALA A 23 -33.00 27.45 13.47
N GLY A 24 -33.27 26.18 13.23
CA GLY A 24 -32.31 25.10 13.48
C GLY A 24 -31.08 25.39 12.63
N ALA A 25 -30.04 25.93 13.25
CA ALA A 25 -28.72 25.93 12.63
C ALA A 25 -28.43 24.49 12.23
N ALA A 26 -28.39 24.22 10.92
CA ALA A 26 -28.04 22.87 10.43
C ALA A 26 -26.67 22.52 11.01
N ALA A 27 -26.66 21.56 11.93
CA ALA A 27 -25.41 21.12 12.56
C ALA A 27 -24.48 20.64 11.45
N GLN A 28 -23.27 21.15 11.44
CA GLN A 28 -22.21 20.73 10.51
C GLN A 28 -21.50 19.50 11.08
N GLN A 29 -20.94 18.69 10.18
CA GLN A 29 -20.12 17.55 10.58
C GLN A 29 -18.87 18.04 11.33
N PRO A 30 -18.65 17.64 12.60
CA PRO A 30 -17.43 18.01 13.30
C PRO A 30 -16.19 17.41 12.59
N PRO A 31 -15.08 18.17 12.47
CA PRO A 31 -13.86 17.66 11.83
C PRO A 31 -13.23 16.47 12.56
N ALA A 32 -13.21 16.48 13.88
CA ALA A 32 -12.51 15.50 14.69
C ALA A 32 -12.87 14.02 14.42
N PRO A 33 -14.16 13.61 14.32
CA PRO A 33 -14.50 12.23 13.99
C PRO A 33 -14.02 11.81 12.58
N VAL A 34 -14.03 12.73 11.61
CA VAL A 34 -13.61 12.46 10.23
C VAL A 34 -12.10 12.27 10.16
N GLU A 35 -11.35 13.15 10.81
CA GLU A 35 -9.88 13.07 10.90
C GLU A 35 -9.44 11.86 11.71
N ALA A 36 -10.15 11.51 12.79
CA ALA A 36 -9.88 10.32 13.58
C ALA A 36 -10.07 9.04 12.76
N ALA A 37 -11.16 8.94 11.98
CA ALA A 37 -11.40 7.79 11.09
C ALA A 37 -10.30 7.64 10.05
N ALA A 38 -9.86 8.74 9.43
CA ALA A 38 -8.74 8.75 8.50
C ALA A 38 -7.45 8.27 9.17
N ARG A 39 -7.11 8.82 10.33
CA ARG A 39 -5.90 8.48 11.09
C ARG A 39 -5.88 7.02 11.51
N GLN A 40 -6.97 6.49 12.05
CA GLN A 40 -7.07 5.08 12.46
C GLN A 40 -6.92 4.15 11.27
N PHE A 41 -7.57 4.47 10.15
CA PHE A 41 -7.48 3.68 8.92
C PHE A 41 -6.05 3.64 8.37
N VAL A 42 -5.38 4.81 8.28
CA VAL A 42 -3.99 4.88 7.80
C VAL A 42 -3.06 4.16 8.76
N ALA A 43 -3.24 4.31 10.08
CA ALA A 43 -2.44 3.61 11.08
C ALA A 43 -2.55 2.08 10.93
N ALA A 44 -3.76 1.56 10.73
CA ALA A 44 -3.97 0.13 10.50
C ALA A 44 -3.30 -0.37 9.20
N ARG A 45 -3.27 0.46 8.14
CA ARG A 45 -2.64 0.12 6.86
C ARG A 45 -1.12 0.19 6.87
N THR A 46 -0.55 0.94 7.79
CA THR A 46 0.90 1.10 7.96
C THR A 46 1.48 0.17 9.02
N GLN A 47 0.64 -0.57 9.74
CA GLN A 47 1.09 -1.62 10.65
C GLN A 47 1.88 -2.68 9.88
N GLY A 48 3.06 -3.02 10.40
CA GLY A 48 3.95 -4.02 9.78
C GLY A 48 4.91 -3.46 8.72
N LEU A 49 4.87 -2.16 8.40
CA LEU A 49 5.94 -1.55 7.63
C LEU A 49 7.24 -1.57 8.46
N ALA A 50 8.32 -2.00 7.81
CA ALA A 50 9.64 -1.97 8.46
C ALA A 50 10.08 -0.50 8.64
N GLY A 51 10.29 -0.07 9.90
CA GLY A 51 10.78 1.26 10.21
C GLY A 51 9.87 2.10 11.11
N GLU A 52 10.31 3.30 11.40
CA GLU A 52 9.54 4.28 12.18
C GLU A 52 8.55 5.01 11.27
N THR A 53 7.27 4.91 11.62
CA THR A 53 6.20 5.50 10.84
C THR A 53 5.64 6.72 11.54
N SER A 54 5.53 7.86 10.84
CA SER A 54 4.80 9.04 11.30
C SER A 54 3.66 9.37 10.34
N ILE A 55 2.48 9.68 10.89
CA ILE A 55 1.24 9.90 10.16
C ILE A 55 0.73 11.30 10.45
N GLU A 56 0.59 12.09 9.39
CA GLU A 56 -0.04 13.41 9.41
C GLU A 56 -1.30 13.36 8.54
N ILE A 57 -2.44 13.75 9.11
CA ILE A 57 -3.71 13.88 8.38
C ILE A 57 -4.01 15.37 8.26
N GLY A 58 -4.26 15.82 7.03
CA GLY A 58 -4.71 17.17 6.75
C GLY A 58 -6.07 17.43 7.40
N PRO A 59 -6.34 18.67 7.86
CA PRO A 59 -7.58 19.00 8.52
C PRO A 59 -8.76 18.96 7.55
N LEU A 60 -9.94 18.63 8.08
CA LEU A 60 -11.19 18.93 7.41
C LEU A 60 -11.49 20.41 7.64
N ASP A 61 -11.95 21.09 6.58
CA ASP A 61 -12.39 22.48 6.69
C ASP A 61 -13.43 22.64 7.83
N PRO A 62 -13.18 23.45 8.86
CA PRO A 62 -14.12 23.67 9.94
C PRO A 62 -15.44 24.29 9.45
N ASP A 63 -15.40 25.04 8.34
CA ASP A 63 -16.58 25.66 7.72
C ASP A 63 -17.22 24.75 6.65
N ASN A 64 -16.92 23.44 6.70
CA ASN A 64 -17.53 22.47 5.78
C ASN A 64 -19.06 22.48 5.91
N ARG A 65 -19.75 22.11 4.82
CA ARG A 65 -21.22 22.05 4.77
C ARG A 65 -21.75 20.62 4.80
N LEU A 66 -20.98 19.70 5.32
CA LEU A 66 -21.35 18.29 5.40
C LEU A 66 -22.38 18.10 6.52
N PRO A 67 -23.47 17.37 6.29
CA PRO A 67 -24.42 17.03 7.34
C PRO A 67 -23.77 16.07 8.35
N PRO A 68 -24.17 16.12 9.63
CA PRO A 68 -23.67 15.19 10.64
C PRO A 68 -23.91 13.74 10.24
N CYS A 69 -22.92 12.91 10.47
CA CYS A 69 -23.03 11.46 10.24
C CYS A 69 -23.65 10.78 11.47
N ALA A 70 -24.65 9.92 11.26
CA ALA A 70 -25.33 9.20 12.34
C ALA A 70 -24.44 8.09 12.94
N ALA A 71 -23.50 7.57 12.17
CA ALA A 71 -22.54 6.55 12.59
C ALA A 71 -21.10 7.06 12.36
N ALA A 72 -20.13 6.32 12.85
CA ALA A 72 -18.71 6.64 12.57
C ALA A 72 -18.45 6.62 11.05
N PRO A 73 -17.84 7.69 10.50
CA PRO A 73 -17.51 7.73 9.08
C PRO A 73 -16.52 6.61 8.70
N VAL A 74 -16.68 6.04 7.51
CA VAL A 74 -15.85 4.95 7.01
C VAL A 74 -14.75 5.48 6.10
N ALA A 75 -13.49 5.21 6.46
CA ALA A 75 -12.35 5.59 5.65
C ALA A 75 -11.99 4.48 4.63
N PHE A 76 -11.52 4.89 3.44
CA PHE A 76 -11.08 4.00 2.38
C PHE A 76 -9.94 4.61 1.57
N LEU A 77 -9.18 3.77 0.87
CA LEU A 77 -8.21 4.22 -0.13
C LEU A 77 -8.76 3.97 -1.54
N PRO A 78 -8.56 4.92 -2.45
CA PRO A 78 -8.74 4.66 -3.88
C PRO A 78 -7.87 3.47 -4.33
N ALA A 79 -8.33 2.75 -5.36
CA ALA A 79 -7.59 1.62 -5.89
C ALA A 79 -6.15 2.02 -6.28
N SER A 80 -5.18 1.14 -6.04
CA SER A 80 -3.76 1.31 -6.36
C SER A 80 -3.01 2.40 -5.58
N THR A 81 -3.58 2.93 -4.49
CA THR A 81 -2.89 3.93 -3.66
C THR A 81 -1.96 3.23 -2.67
N ARG A 82 -0.69 3.64 -2.65
CA ARG A 82 0.27 3.23 -1.61
C ARG A 82 -0.11 3.85 -0.27
N ALA A 83 0.16 3.13 0.82
CA ALA A 83 -0.13 3.60 2.17
C ALA A 83 0.99 4.45 2.80
N TRP A 84 1.95 4.96 2.00
CA TRP A 84 3.00 5.87 2.46
C TRP A 84 3.29 6.95 1.40
N GLY A 85 3.98 8.02 1.82
CA GLY A 85 4.15 9.23 1.02
C GLY A 85 2.98 10.19 1.23
N VAL A 86 2.64 10.94 0.19
CA VAL A 86 1.51 11.86 0.17
C VAL A 86 0.41 11.26 -0.70
N PHE A 87 -0.76 11.09 -0.12
CA PHE A 87 -1.93 10.53 -0.81
C PHE A 87 -3.23 11.05 -0.21
N SER A 88 -4.36 10.78 -0.87
CA SER A 88 -5.68 11.15 -0.37
C SER A 88 -6.38 9.94 0.23
N VAL A 89 -6.96 10.12 1.41
CA VAL A 89 -7.85 9.15 2.06
C VAL A 89 -9.28 9.60 1.86
N GLY A 90 -10.12 8.75 1.29
CA GLY A 90 -11.54 8.99 1.20
C GLY A 90 -12.23 8.64 2.51
N ILE A 91 -13.14 9.49 2.97
CA ILE A 91 -13.99 9.25 4.13
C ILE A 91 -15.44 9.44 3.67
N ARG A 92 -16.28 8.47 3.95
CA ARG A 92 -17.69 8.54 3.60
C ARG A 92 -18.58 8.33 4.80
N CYS A 93 -19.69 9.01 4.78
CA CYS A 93 -20.85 8.79 5.60
C CYS A 93 -21.94 8.15 4.74
N GLU A 94 -22.69 7.19 5.30
CA GLU A 94 -23.75 6.50 4.57
C GLU A 94 -25.14 7.01 4.96
N ALA A 95 -25.31 7.49 6.18
CA ALA A 95 -26.60 7.95 6.72
C ALA A 95 -26.43 9.08 7.73
N PRO A 96 -27.43 9.98 7.90
CA PRO A 96 -28.72 10.01 7.22
C PRO A 96 -28.64 10.60 5.80
N ALA A 97 -27.65 11.45 5.51
CA ALA A 97 -27.40 12.03 4.21
C ALA A 97 -26.00 11.61 3.75
N PRO A 98 -25.88 10.82 2.68
CA PRO A 98 -24.58 10.30 2.23
C PRO A 98 -23.69 11.42 1.70
N TRP A 99 -22.43 11.38 2.10
CA TRP A 99 -21.37 12.26 1.58
C TRP A 99 -20.03 11.53 1.55
N THR A 100 -19.12 12.07 0.73
CA THR A 100 -17.72 11.62 0.68
C THR A 100 -16.82 12.84 0.63
N VAL A 101 -15.75 12.80 1.42
CA VAL A 101 -14.70 13.81 1.46
C VAL A 101 -13.34 13.15 1.38
N TYR A 102 -12.35 13.86 0.85
CA TYR A 102 -10.99 13.38 0.76
C TYR A 102 -10.08 14.27 1.61
N LEU A 103 -9.36 13.65 2.54
CA LEU A 103 -8.33 14.30 3.32
C LEU A 103 -6.95 13.91 2.79
N GLN A 104 -6.03 14.87 2.78
CA GLN A 104 -4.64 14.59 2.47
C GLN A 104 -3.99 13.87 3.64
N ALA A 105 -3.35 12.75 3.38
CA ALA A 105 -2.52 12.03 4.34
C ALA A 105 -1.06 12.13 3.91
N ARG A 106 -0.17 12.31 4.87
CA ARG A 106 1.28 12.22 4.71
C ARG A 106 1.82 11.18 5.67
N VAL A 107 2.41 10.14 5.13
CA VAL A 107 3.03 9.06 5.90
C VAL A 107 4.50 9.01 5.56
N LYS A 108 5.35 9.26 6.55
CA LYS A 108 6.80 9.05 6.46
C LYS A 108 7.13 7.69 7.03
N VAL A 109 8.06 6.99 6.38
CA VAL A 109 8.56 5.69 6.84
C VAL A 109 10.08 5.77 6.88
N VAL A 110 10.64 5.96 8.07
CA VAL A 110 12.09 6.04 8.26
C VAL A 110 12.63 4.65 8.55
N ALA A 111 13.37 4.10 7.60
CA ALA A 111 13.94 2.76 7.70
C ALA A 111 15.32 2.70 7.05
N ASP A 112 16.01 1.59 7.29
CA ASP A 112 17.28 1.31 6.61
C ASP A 112 17.00 0.78 5.20
N TYR A 113 17.81 1.26 4.24
CA TYR A 113 17.80 0.81 2.86
C TYR A 113 19.21 0.56 2.36
N LEU A 114 19.34 -0.28 1.35
CA LEU A 114 20.64 -0.63 0.80
C LEU A 114 21.18 0.40 -0.17
N VAL A 115 22.47 0.65 -0.06
CA VAL A 115 23.25 1.46 -1.00
C VAL A 115 24.46 0.68 -1.49
N ALA A 116 25.03 1.08 -2.61
CA ALA A 116 26.33 0.56 -3.07
C ALA A 116 27.44 1.10 -2.15
N ALA A 117 28.16 0.23 -1.44
CA ALA A 117 29.28 0.63 -0.56
C ALA A 117 30.49 1.11 -1.36
N ARG A 118 30.59 0.72 -2.62
CA ARG A 118 31.64 1.10 -3.60
C ARG A 118 31.05 1.16 -5.00
N PRO A 119 31.76 1.73 -5.98
CA PRO A 119 31.29 1.72 -7.36
C PRO A 119 31.17 0.28 -7.89
N LEU A 120 30.03 -0.04 -8.53
CA LEU A 120 29.78 -1.34 -9.14
C LEU A 120 29.80 -1.21 -10.67
N ARG A 121 30.38 -2.21 -11.35
CA ARG A 121 30.41 -2.28 -12.81
C ARG A 121 29.16 -2.98 -13.35
N ALA A 122 28.77 -2.65 -14.56
CA ALA A 122 27.74 -3.40 -15.27
C ALA A 122 28.10 -4.88 -15.35
N GLY A 123 27.15 -5.77 -15.04
CA GLY A 123 27.34 -7.22 -15.01
C GLY A 123 28.06 -7.76 -13.77
N GLN A 124 28.55 -6.91 -12.86
CA GLN A 124 29.19 -7.35 -11.62
C GLN A 124 28.21 -8.10 -10.75
N ILE A 125 28.65 -9.24 -10.17
CA ILE A 125 27.91 -9.97 -9.13
C ILE A 125 28.07 -9.19 -7.82
N ILE A 126 26.95 -8.95 -7.17
CA ILE A 126 26.90 -8.23 -5.90
C ILE A 126 27.19 -9.18 -4.76
N GLY A 127 28.25 -8.90 -4.02
CA GLY A 127 28.60 -9.59 -2.78
C GLY A 127 28.21 -8.77 -1.54
N PRO A 128 28.28 -9.36 -0.34
CA PRO A 128 27.99 -8.64 0.91
C PRO A 128 28.85 -7.40 1.11
N ALA A 129 30.13 -7.42 0.69
CA ALA A 129 31.05 -6.28 0.79
C ALA A 129 30.73 -5.12 -0.16
N ASP A 130 29.85 -5.34 -1.14
CA ASP A 130 29.38 -4.32 -2.08
C ASP A 130 28.22 -3.50 -1.53
N LEU A 131 27.65 -3.92 -0.40
CA LEU A 131 26.43 -3.37 0.19
C LEU A 131 26.74 -2.54 1.42
N GLY A 132 26.12 -1.40 1.50
CA GLY A 132 26.03 -0.56 2.69
C GLY A 132 24.58 -0.31 3.05
N ALA A 133 24.32 0.07 4.30
CA ALA A 133 23.02 0.50 4.74
C ALA A 133 23.01 2.01 4.98
N ARG A 134 21.91 2.66 4.67
CA ARG A 134 21.61 4.04 5.03
C ARG A 134 20.20 4.12 5.59
N ARG A 135 19.99 5.01 6.54
CA ARG A 135 18.68 5.29 7.12
C ARG A 135 18.10 6.56 6.50
N GLY A 136 16.84 6.51 6.12
CA GLY A 136 16.15 7.65 5.51
C GLY A 136 14.66 7.43 5.36
N ASP A 137 13.96 8.50 4.93
CA ASP A 137 12.53 8.44 4.65
C ASP A 137 12.30 7.73 3.30
N LEU A 138 11.82 6.50 3.34
CA LEU A 138 11.54 5.71 2.15
C LEU A 138 10.46 6.35 1.25
N ALA A 139 9.59 7.22 1.83
CA ALA A 139 8.56 7.91 1.06
C ALA A 139 9.14 9.00 0.13
N ALA A 140 10.33 9.51 0.44
CA ALA A 140 11.06 10.48 -0.39
C ALA A 140 11.99 9.82 -1.42
N LEU A 141 12.10 8.48 -1.39
CA LEU A 141 12.99 7.70 -2.22
C LEU A 141 12.20 6.88 -3.26
N PRO A 142 12.87 6.30 -4.28
CA PRO A 142 12.20 5.44 -5.25
C PRO A 142 11.51 4.23 -4.62
N ASP A 143 10.44 3.73 -5.27
CA ASP A 143 9.51 2.75 -4.72
C ASP A 143 10.07 1.34 -4.55
N ASP A 144 11.05 0.98 -5.37
CA ASP A 144 11.61 -0.36 -5.50
C ASP A 144 12.96 -0.52 -4.78
N LEU A 145 13.16 0.26 -3.70
CA LEU A 145 14.37 0.17 -2.86
C LEU A 145 14.49 -1.20 -2.22
N LEU A 146 15.72 -1.67 -2.17
CA LEU A 146 16.07 -2.87 -1.43
C LEU A 146 16.39 -2.52 0.01
N THR A 147 15.79 -3.25 0.95
CA THR A 147 16.00 -3.06 2.39
C THR A 147 16.77 -4.21 3.02
N GLU A 148 16.82 -5.36 2.35
CA GLU A 148 17.49 -6.56 2.85
C GLU A 148 18.61 -7.00 1.92
N THR A 149 19.74 -7.43 2.51
CA THR A 149 20.92 -7.91 1.77
C THR A 149 20.61 -9.14 0.92
N SER A 150 19.71 -10.00 1.39
CA SER A 150 19.22 -11.19 0.65
C SER A 150 18.60 -10.84 -0.71
N GLN A 151 18.03 -9.66 -0.84
CA GLN A 151 17.43 -9.17 -2.09
C GLN A 151 18.48 -8.76 -3.14
N ALA A 152 19.72 -8.49 -2.74
CA ALA A 152 20.77 -7.98 -3.60
C ALA A 152 21.91 -8.98 -3.84
N VAL A 153 22.31 -9.73 -2.81
CA VAL A 153 23.44 -10.66 -2.89
C VAL A 153 23.21 -11.73 -3.95
N GLY A 154 24.22 -12.00 -4.78
CA GLY A 154 24.16 -12.96 -5.89
C GLY A 154 23.49 -12.44 -7.15
N ARG A 155 22.85 -11.28 -7.12
CA ARG A 155 22.33 -10.62 -8.33
C ARG A 155 23.42 -9.88 -9.07
N HIS A 156 23.17 -9.57 -10.34
CA HIS A 156 24.08 -8.83 -11.20
C HIS A 156 23.57 -7.39 -11.37
N ALA A 157 24.47 -6.43 -11.28
CA ALA A 157 24.16 -5.04 -11.64
C ALA A 157 23.83 -4.96 -13.14
N ARG A 158 22.71 -4.34 -13.51
CA ARG A 158 22.33 -4.16 -14.92
C ARG A 158 23.17 -3.11 -15.62
N HIS A 159 23.60 -2.09 -14.89
CA HIS A 159 24.45 -0.98 -15.33
C HIS A 159 25.44 -0.60 -14.23
N ALA A 160 26.37 0.26 -14.52
CA ALA A 160 27.29 0.76 -13.50
C ALA A 160 26.55 1.60 -12.46
N LEU A 161 26.88 1.39 -11.18
CA LEU A 161 26.31 2.11 -10.05
C LEU A 161 27.40 2.85 -9.31
N ALA A 162 27.18 4.11 -8.98
CA ALA A 162 28.11 4.90 -8.19
C ALA A 162 28.06 4.47 -6.70
N LYS A 163 29.15 4.75 -5.99
CA LYS A 163 29.14 4.62 -4.51
C LYS A 163 28.00 5.45 -3.94
N ASP A 164 27.40 4.96 -2.86
CA ASP A 164 26.30 5.58 -2.13
C ASP A 164 24.97 5.67 -2.91
N SER A 165 24.89 5.10 -4.11
CA SER A 165 23.62 5.01 -4.86
C SER A 165 22.63 4.08 -4.15
N PRO A 166 21.38 4.50 -3.92
CA PRO A 166 20.31 3.61 -3.43
C PRO A 166 20.09 2.46 -4.39
N LEU A 167 20.07 1.24 -3.86
CA LEU A 167 19.86 0.05 -4.66
C LEU A 167 18.37 -0.22 -4.85
N GLN A 168 17.98 -0.38 -6.11
CA GLN A 168 16.61 -0.63 -6.55
C GLN A 168 16.51 -1.99 -7.23
N ALA A 169 15.37 -2.67 -7.05
CA ALA A 169 15.16 -3.99 -7.63
C ALA A 169 15.36 -3.99 -9.16
N ARG A 170 14.92 -2.94 -9.85
CA ARG A 170 15.09 -2.78 -11.31
C ARG A 170 16.52 -2.58 -11.78
N MET A 171 17.43 -2.16 -10.90
CA MET A 171 18.87 -2.01 -11.22
C MET A 171 19.60 -3.32 -11.20
N LEU A 172 18.98 -4.38 -10.69
CA LEU A 172 19.56 -5.69 -10.55
C LEU A 172 18.86 -6.70 -11.46
N ARG A 173 19.59 -7.74 -11.84
CA ARG A 173 19.05 -8.90 -12.55
C ARG A 173 19.43 -10.16 -11.81
N THR A 174 18.52 -11.09 -11.71
CA THR A 174 18.80 -12.42 -11.22
C THR A 174 19.54 -13.19 -12.34
N PRO A 175 20.68 -13.84 -12.07
CA PRO A 175 21.35 -14.66 -13.07
C PRO A 175 20.44 -15.81 -13.49
N ALA A 176 20.51 -16.19 -14.76
CA ALA A 176 19.81 -17.37 -15.24
C ALA A 176 20.39 -18.63 -14.59
N ALA A 177 19.54 -19.44 -13.99
CA ALA A 177 19.90 -20.76 -13.48
C ALA A 177 20.00 -21.79 -14.62
N VAL A 178 19.13 -21.60 -15.63
CA VAL A 178 19.07 -22.47 -16.81
C VAL A 178 19.25 -21.60 -18.04
N ARG A 179 20.13 -22.05 -18.97
CA ARG A 179 20.36 -21.38 -20.25
C ARG A 179 19.75 -22.19 -21.38
N GLN A 180 19.19 -21.54 -22.37
CA GLN A 180 18.70 -22.18 -23.59
C GLN A 180 19.80 -23.02 -24.23
N GLY A 181 19.45 -24.24 -24.65
CA GLY A 181 20.37 -25.21 -25.25
C GLY A 181 21.24 -25.96 -24.23
N GLY A 182 21.24 -25.57 -22.97
CA GLY A 182 21.97 -26.25 -21.90
C GLY A 182 21.31 -27.56 -21.48
N GLU A 183 22.14 -28.51 -21.03
CA GLU A 183 21.66 -29.72 -20.38
C GLU A 183 21.20 -29.42 -18.98
N VAL A 184 20.06 -29.99 -18.59
CA VAL A 184 19.41 -29.80 -17.29
C VAL A 184 18.90 -31.13 -16.77
N THR A 185 18.90 -31.27 -15.46
CA THR A 185 18.23 -32.39 -14.79
C THR A 185 16.78 -31.99 -14.47
N VAL A 186 15.84 -32.71 -15.03
CA VAL A 186 14.41 -32.57 -14.76
C VAL A 186 14.05 -33.48 -13.61
N VAL A 187 13.50 -32.92 -12.55
CA VAL A 187 13.09 -33.62 -11.32
C VAL A 187 11.59 -33.59 -11.18
N SER A 188 10.97 -34.75 -11.04
CA SER A 188 9.57 -34.90 -10.68
C SER A 188 9.48 -35.55 -9.30
N ARG A 189 8.73 -34.92 -8.40
CA ARG A 189 8.50 -35.42 -7.04
C ARG A 189 7.05 -35.83 -6.88
N GLY A 190 6.82 -37.04 -6.37
CA GLY A 190 5.53 -37.57 -6.01
C GLY A 190 5.51 -38.03 -4.54
N ALA A 191 4.40 -38.56 -4.09
CA ALA A 191 4.25 -39.10 -2.74
C ALA A 191 5.20 -40.30 -2.53
N GLY A 192 6.37 -40.06 -1.91
CA GLY A 192 7.35 -41.07 -1.55
C GLY A 192 8.35 -41.48 -2.65
N PHE A 193 8.37 -40.81 -3.80
CA PHE A 193 9.37 -41.07 -4.85
C PHE A 193 9.87 -39.79 -5.52
N GLN A 194 11.05 -39.83 -6.05
CA GLN A 194 11.64 -38.78 -6.90
C GLN A 194 12.21 -39.45 -8.14
N VAL A 195 11.87 -38.93 -9.30
CA VAL A 195 12.39 -39.33 -10.59
C VAL A 195 13.17 -38.17 -11.18
N SER A 196 14.37 -38.47 -11.72
CA SER A 196 15.18 -37.49 -12.41
C SER A 196 15.50 -37.97 -13.81
N ASN A 197 15.39 -37.10 -14.81
CA ASN A 197 15.73 -37.34 -16.20
C ASN A 197 16.60 -36.18 -16.72
N ALA A 198 17.55 -36.51 -17.59
CA ALA A 198 18.27 -35.49 -18.33
C ALA A 198 17.39 -34.89 -19.44
N GLY A 199 17.59 -33.64 -19.74
CA GLY A 199 16.88 -32.93 -20.82
C GLY A 199 17.66 -31.73 -21.32
N ARG A 200 17.20 -31.12 -22.40
CA ARG A 200 17.78 -29.89 -22.95
C ARG A 200 16.80 -28.73 -22.83
N ALA A 201 17.24 -27.65 -22.19
CA ALA A 201 16.43 -26.46 -22.02
C ALA A 201 16.15 -25.76 -23.37
N LEU A 202 14.90 -25.39 -23.62
CA LEU A 202 14.46 -24.70 -24.82
C LEU A 202 14.38 -23.16 -24.65
N ASN A 203 14.43 -22.69 -23.44
CA ASN A 203 14.51 -21.25 -23.10
C ASN A 203 15.45 -21.03 -21.90
N THR A 204 15.91 -19.80 -21.75
CA THR A 204 16.66 -19.33 -20.58
C THR A 204 15.68 -18.96 -19.48
N ALA A 205 15.97 -19.33 -18.22
CA ALA A 205 15.14 -19.04 -17.06
C ALA A 205 15.99 -18.75 -15.82
N ALA A 206 15.56 -17.76 -15.03
CA ALA A 206 16.06 -17.51 -13.68
C ALA A 206 15.40 -18.48 -12.67
N PRO A 207 15.95 -18.62 -11.46
CA PRO A 207 15.31 -19.40 -10.40
C PRO A 207 13.86 -18.96 -10.17
N GLY A 208 12.93 -19.91 -10.15
CA GLY A 208 11.49 -19.66 -9.99
C GLY A 208 10.74 -19.41 -11.30
N GLU A 209 11.41 -19.25 -12.43
CA GLU A 209 10.78 -19.05 -13.73
C GLU A 209 10.50 -20.37 -14.45
N ALA A 210 9.49 -20.33 -15.33
CA ALA A 210 9.12 -21.48 -16.15
C ALA A 210 10.15 -21.78 -17.23
N VAL A 211 10.54 -23.05 -17.32
CA VAL A 211 11.45 -23.56 -18.33
C VAL A 211 10.80 -24.69 -19.11
N LYS A 212 10.91 -24.63 -20.44
CA LYS A 212 10.56 -25.75 -21.32
C LYS A 212 11.79 -26.61 -21.54
N VAL A 213 11.66 -27.89 -21.33
CA VAL A 213 12.77 -28.86 -21.50
C VAL A 213 12.35 -29.95 -22.47
N ARG A 214 13.21 -30.25 -23.44
CA ARG A 214 13.08 -31.40 -24.34
C ARG A 214 13.78 -32.58 -23.71
N LEU A 215 13.02 -33.63 -23.48
CA LEU A 215 13.55 -34.92 -23.01
C LEU A 215 14.18 -35.74 -24.16
N PRO A 216 14.96 -36.78 -23.87
CA PRO A 216 15.59 -37.66 -24.92
C PRO A 216 14.58 -38.35 -25.83
N ASP A 217 13.35 -38.54 -25.39
CA ASP A 217 12.25 -39.13 -26.17
C ASP A 217 11.49 -38.09 -27.02
N ASN A 218 12.07 -36.88 -27.22
CA ASN A 218 11.53 -35.74 -27.93
C ASN A 218 10.28 -35.08 -27.30
N ARG A 219 9.78 -35.57 -26.18
CA ARG A 219 8.68 -34.88 -25.45
C ARG A 219 9.20 -33.56 -24.86
N VAL A 220 8.31 -32.56 -24.87
CA VAL A 220 8.57 -31.27 -24.23
C VAL A 220 7.75 -31.17 -22.95
N VAL A 221 8.45 -30.96 -21.86
CA VAL A 221 7.85 -30.74 -20.54
C VAL A 221 8.10 -29.31 -20.07
N THR A 222 7.22 -28.78 -19.24
CA THR A 222 7.39 -27.47 -18.62
C THR A 222 7.56 -27.66 -17.13
N GLY A 223 8.57 -27.04 -16.56
CA GLY A 223 8.82 -27.06 -15.13
C GLY A 223 9.34 -25.72 -14.64
N THR A 224 9.69 -25.63 -13.38
CA THR A 224 10.24 -24.43 -12.72
C THR A 224 11.73 -24.60 -12.52
N ALA A 225 12.52 -23.62 -12.99
CA ALA A 225 13.98 -23.61 -12.78
C ALA A 225 14.29 -23.41 -11.29
N ARG A 226 15.22 -24.22 -10.77
CA ARG A 226 15.76 -24.10 -9.41
C ARG A 226 17.11 -23.39 -9.45
N ALA A 227 17.53 -22.83 -8.30
CA ALA A 227 18.79 -22.08 -8.19
C ALA A 227 20.04 -22.94 -8.48
N ASP A 228 19.93 -24.25 -8.28
CA ASP A 228 20.97 -25.25 -8.58
C ASP A 228 21.07 -25.66 -10.06
N GLY A 229 20.21 -25.07 -10.93
CA GLY A 229 20.14 -25.40 -12.36
C GLY A 229 19.28 -26.62 -12.70
N THR A 230 18.61 -27.23 -11.71
CA THR A 230 17.63 -28.29 -11.97
C THR A 230 16.26 -27.68 -12.36
N VAL A 231 15.44 -28.50 -13.00
CA VAL A 231 14.08 -28.13 -13.39
C VAL A 231 13.08 -29.03 -12.69
N GLU A 232 12.25 -28.48 -11.84
CA GLU A 232 11.22 -29.23 -11.12
C GLU A 232 9.91 -29.20 -11.88
N LEU A 233 9.36 -30.38 -12.16
CA LEU A 233 8.02 -30.51 -12.74
C LEU A 233 6.98 -30.34 -11.63
N SER A 234 6.00 -29.48 -11.86
CA SER A 234 4.78 -29.45 -11.05
C SER A 234 3.95 -30.69 -11.38
N PRO A 235 3.39 -31.38 -10.36
CA PRO A 235 2.52 -32.51 -10.55
C PRO A 235 1.23 -32.18 -11.29
#